data_2405b31e5cca30666c2e577864a96b38
#
_entry.id   2405b31e5cca30666c2e577864a96b38
#
_cell.length_a   1.000
_cell.length_b   1.000
_cell.length_c   1.000
_cell.angle_alpha   90.00
_cell.angle_beta   90.00
_cell.angle_gamma   90.00
#
_symmetry.space_group_name_H-M   'P 1'
#
loop_
_entity.id
_entity.type
_entity.pdbx_description
1 polymer ?
#
loop_
_entity_poly.entity_id
_entity_poly.type
_entity_poly.pdbx_seq_one_letter_code
_entity_poly.pdbx_strand_id
1 'polypeptide(L)'
;LTGYSAYPRLIDFKRMREIADTVNAVLMVDMAHFGGLVAGKALTGVFDPVPYADVITATTHKTLRGPRGGLILCTEEFKEAVNKGCPLVIGGPLPHILAAKAVAMTEANTPEYREYAKRIIENAKGLAASLMKRGIELVTAGTDNHLMLIDVRPFGLNGRQAESAMRECGITLNRNSIPYDPNGPWYTSGLRIGTPAVTTLGMGLEEMEEIAEVLCSVITKTRSLSRNGKKSSKYVLDEGIRESARARVQKLLERFPVYPGIDLDFLRNAI
;
A
#
# COMPACT_ATOMS: atom_id res chain seq x y z
N LEU A 1 9.37 -19.08 2.68
CA LEU A 1 8.57 -18.00 2.12
C LEU A 1 8.82 -16.71 2.89
N THR A 2 9.13 -15.62 2.18
CA THR A 2 9.26 -14.27 2.72
C THR A 2 8.58 -13.25 1.81
N GLY A 3 8.37 -12.03 2.31
CA GLY A 3 7.62 -10.97 1.64
C GLY A 3 6.64 -10.31 2.59
N TYR A 4 5.98 -9.25 2.16
CA TYR A 4 5.06 -8.52 3.04
C TYR A 4 3.97 -7.77 2.29
N SER A 5 2.86 -7.55 2.98
CA SER A 5 1.77 -6.66 2.54
C SER A 5 1.46 -5.55 3.55
N ALA A 6 2.08 -5.60 4.74
CA ALA A 6 1.84 -4.67 5.84
C ALA A 6 3.09 -4.43 6.73
N TYR A 7 4.28 -4.73 6.23
CA TYR A 7 5.53 -4.50 6.96
C TYR A 7 6.23 -3.23 6.44
N PRO A 8 6.36 -2.18 7.27
CA PRO A 8 6.89 -0.89 6.83
C PRO A 8 8.41 -0.81 6.71
N ARG A 9 9.16 -1.85 7.08
CA ARG A 9 10.61 -1.87 7.02
C ARG A 9 11.11 -2.73 5.86
N LEU A 10 12.41 -2.77 5.64
CA LEU A 10 13.05 -3.57 4.59
C LEU A 10 13.42 -4.96 5.12
N ILE A 11 13.44 -5.93 4.21
CA ILE A 11 13.92 -7.28 4.45
C ILE A 11 15.25 -7.46 3.71
N ASP A 12 16.25 -7.96 4.41
CA ASP A 12 17.52 -8.39 3.82
C ASP A 12 17.35 -9.77 3.16
N PHE A 13 17.17 -9.79 1.84
CA PHE A 13 16.93 -11.03 1.09
C PHE A 13 18.21 -11.86 0.94
N LYS A 14 19.39 -11.24 0.99
CA LYS A 14 20.66 -11.98 1.06
C LYS A 14 20.71 -12.82 2.34
N ARG A 15 20.36 -12.22 3.47
CA ARG A 15 20.30 -12.94 4.74
C ARG A 15 19.25 -14.05 4.74
N MET A 16 18.09 -13.81 4.10
CA MET A 16 17.06 -14.85 3.93
C MET A 16 17.57 -16.02 3.10
N ARG A 17 18.37 -15.76 2.04
CA ARG A 17 19.01 -16.82 1.24
C ARG A 17 19.98 -17.62 2.08
N GLU A 18 20.87 -16.97 2.82
CA GLU A 18 21.81 -17.64 3.73
C GLU A 18 21.09 -18.56 4.71
N ILE A 19 19.98 -18.10 5.31
CA ILE A 19 19.17 -18.90 6.25
C ILE A 19 18.56 -20.11 5.53
N ALA A 20 17.98 -19.93 4.35
CA ALA A 20 17.38 -21.03 3.59
C ALA A 20 18.42 -22.09 3.20
N ASP A 21 19.65 -21.68 2.87
CA ASP A 21 20.75 -22.58 2.52
C ASP A 21 21.17 -23.47 3.70
N THR A 22 21.09 -22.97 4.93
CA THR A 22 21.45 -23.78 6.13
C THR A 22 20.60 -25.04 6.29
N VAL A 23 19.40 -25.06 5.72
CA VAL A 23 18.44 -26.17 5.79
C VAL A 23 18.08 -26.72 4.42
N ASN A 24 18.83 -26.33 3.40
CA ASN A 24 18.59 -26.71 1.99
C ASN A 24 17.15 -26.47 1.54
N ALA A 25 16.60 -25.30 1.88
CA ALA A 25 15.24 -24.92 1.54
C ALA A 25 15.20 -24.01 0.31
N VAL A 26 14.15 -24.16 -0.51
CA VAL A 26 13.80 -23.22 -1.58
C VAL A 26 13.39 -21.88 -0.96
N LEU A 27 13.96 -20.78 -1.44
CA LEU A 27 13.56 -19.43 -1.04
C LEU A 27 12.53 -18.87 -2.02
N MET A 28 11.30 -18.75 -1.56
CA MET A 28 10.23 -18.06 -2.30
C MET A 28 10.00 -16.67 -1.71
N VAL A 29 9.94 -15.65 -2.59
CA VAL A 29 9.65 -14.27 -2.19
C VAL A 29 8.37 -13.77 -2.85
N ASP A 30 7.42 -13.30 -2.04
CA ASP A 30 6.26 -12.56 -2.53
C ASP A 30 6.54 -11.06 -2.47
N MET A 31 6.85 -10.46 -3.63
CA MET A 31 7.06 -9.03 -3.76
C MET A 31 5.85 -8.27 -4.32
N ALA A 32 4.64 -8.82 -4.17
CA ALA A 32 3.41 -8.24 -4.72
C ALA A 32 3.23 -6.76 -4.36
N HIS A 33 3.56 -6.37 -3.13
CA HIS A 33 3.43 -5.00 -2.67
C HIS A 33 4.56 -4.06 -3.12
N PHE A 34 5.77 -4.56 -3.24
CA PHE A 34 6.96 -3.73 -3.49
C PHE A 34 7.65 -3.99 -4.83
N GLY A 35 7.09 -4.86 -5.68
CA GLY A 35 7.68 -5.20 -6.99
C GLY A 35 7.95 -3.99 -7.89
N GLY A 36 7.12 -2.96 -7.82
CA GLY A 36 7.35 -1.71 -8.53
C GLY A 36 8.55 -0.90 -8.00
N LEU A 37 8.84 -1.00 -6.70
CA LEU A 37 10.01 -0.36 -6.11
C LEU A 37 11.31 -1.07 -6.51
N VAL A 38 11.26 -2.39 -6.68
CA VAL A 38 12.36 -3.20 -7.22
C VAL A 38 12.59 -2.87 -8.69
N ALA A 39 11.53 -2.91 -9.52
CA ALA A 39 11.59 -2.59 -10.95
C ALA A 39 12.13 -1.16 -11.18
N GLY A 40 11.65 -0.18 -10.40
CA GLY A 40 12.09 1.21 -10.44
C GLY A 40 13.43 1.48 -9.75
N LYS A 41 14.15 0.43 -9.29
CA LYS A 41 15.47 0.55 -8.64
C LYS A 41 15.50 1.44 -7.39
N ALA A 42 14.36 1.58 -6.72
CA ALA A 42 14.29 2.23 -5.41
C ALA A 42 14.68 1.27 -4.27
N LEU A 43 14.51 -0.05 -4.49
CA LEU A 43 15.05 -1.12 -3.65
C LEU A 43 16.12 -1.86 -4.44
N THR A 44 17.36 -1.88 -3.93
CA THR A 44 18.53 -2.45 -4.61
C THR A 44 19.42 -3.22 -3.63
N GLY A 45 20.43 -3.92 -4.15
CA GLY A 45 21.40 -4.67 -3.33
C GLY A 45 20.70 -5.79 -2.55
N VAL A 46 20.92 -5.85 -1.25
CA VAL A 46 20.34 -6.89 -0.38
C VAL A 46 18.82 -6.79 -0.22
N PHE A 47 18.21 -5.66 -0.61
CA PHE A 47 16.77 -5.41 -0.59
C PHE A 47 16.06 -5.72 -1.92
N ASP A 48 16.81 -6.12 -2.96
CA ASP A 48 16.28 -6.64 -4.22
C ASP A 48 16.23 -8.19 -4.09
N PRO A 49 15.06 -8.83 -4.12
CA PRO A 49 14.96 -10.28 -3.97
C PRO A 49 15.45 -11.06 -5.19
N VAL A 50 15.53 -10.44 -6.38
CA VAL A 50 15.76 -11.13 -7.64
C VAL A 50 17.05 -11.94 -7.67
N PRO A 51 18.20 -11.47 -7.14
CA PRO A 51 19.43 -12.24 -7.12
C PRO A 51 19.45 -13.40 -6.11
N TYR A 52 18.49 -13.46 -5.18
CA TYR A 52 18.56 -14.37 -4.02
C TYR A 52 17.44 -15.41 -3.98
N ALA A 53 16.31 -15.16 -4.62
CA ALA A 53 15.15 -16.04 -4.57
C ALA A 53 15.13 -17.06 -5.70
N ASP A 54 14.68 -18.28 -5.41
CA ASP A 54 14.46 -19.32 -6.42
C ASP A 54 13.14 -19.10 -7.16
N VAL A 55 12.11 -18.63 -6.44
CA VAL A 55 10.79 -18.29 -6.98
C VAL A 55 10.33 -16.94 -6.41
N ILE A 56 9.81 -16.08 -7.28
CA ILE A 56 9.27 -14.78 -6.91
C ILE A 56 7.84 -14.66 -7.43
N THR A 57 6.92 -14.26 -6.57
CA THR A 57 5.57 -13.89 -6.97
C THR A 57 5.36 -12.38 -6.84
N ALA A 58 4.59 -11.82 -7.76
CA ALA A 58 4.23 -10.42 -7.75
C ALA A 58 2.83 -10.19 -8.31
N THR A 59 2.23 -9.05 -7.97
CA THR A 59 1.06 -8.51 -8.65
C THR A 59 1.48 -7.41 -9.60
N THR A 60 0.80 -7.30 -10.72
CA THR A 60 1.08 -6.25 -11.70
C THR A 60 0.34 -4.93 -11.42
N HIS A 61 -0.69 -4.95 -10.57
CA HIS A 61 -1.62 -3.83 -10.33
C HIS A 61 -1.41 -3.06 -9.01
N LYS A 62 -0.29 -3.26 -8.31
CA LYS A 62 0.07 -2.49 -7.11
C LYS A 62 1.16 -1.47 -7.44
N THR A 63 2.31 -1.52 -6.79
CA THR A 63 3.41 -0.58 -7.08
C THR A 63 3.93 -0.66 -8.51
N LEU A 64 3.77 -1.79 -9.22
CA LEU A 64 4.07 -1.89 -10.65
C LEU A 64 3.14 -1.06 -11.55
N ARG A 65 2.00 -0.61 -11.05
CA ARG A 65 1.05 0.29 -11.73
C ARG A 65 0.51 -0.24 -13.07
N GLY A 66 0.45 -1.57 -13.21
CA GLY A 66 -0.05 -2.25 -14.40
C GLY A 66 -1.50 -2.75 -14.26
N PRO A 67 -1.99 -3.55 -15.20
CA PRO A 67 -3.31 -4.14 -15.15
C PRO A 67 -3.42 -5.17 -14.02
N ARG A 68 -4.66 -5.48 -13.61
CA ARG A 68 -4.91 -6.53 -12.61
C ARG A 68 -4.41 -7.88 -13.12
N GLY A 69 -3.51 -8.48 -12.35
CA GLY A 69 -2.92 -9.76 -12.67
C GLY A 69 -1.77 -10.13 -11.76
N GLY A 70 -1.22 -11.30 -11.98
CA GLY A 70 -0.03 -11.83 -11.30
C GLY A 70 1.15 -12.00 -12.26
N LEU A 71 2.32 -12.14 -11.67
CA LEU A 71 3.59 -12.45 -12.32
C LEU A 71 4.34 -13.43 -11.43
N ILE A 72 4.95 -14.44 -12.04
CA ILE A 72 5.89 -15.34 -11.38
C ILE A 72 7.21 -15.29 -12.14
N LEU A 73 8.30 -15.11 -11.42
CA LEU A 73 9.66 -15.27 -11.89
C LEU A 73 10.28 -16.47 -11.17
N CYS A 74 11.09 -17.27 -11.83
CA CYS A 74 11.76 -18.39 -11.20
C CYS A 74 13.09 -18.70 -11.88
N THR A 75 13.95 -19.44 -11.19
CA THR A 75 15.12 -20.04 -11.78
C THR A 75 14.73 -21.12 -12.80
N GLU A 76 15.65 -21.53 -13.67
CA GLU A 76 15.39 -22.55 -14.70
C GLU A 76 14.94 -23.89 -14.09
N GLU A 77 15.42 -24.22 -12.90
CA GLU A 77 15.05 -25.43 -12.15
C GLU A 77 13.53 -25.53 -11.91
N PHE A 78 12.86 -24.41 -11.62
CA PHE A 78 11.42 -24.38 -11.28
C PHE A 78 10.52 -24.10 -12.49
N LYS A 79 11.08 -23.80 -13.65
CA LYS A 79 10.34 -23.35 -14.84
C LYS A 79 9.22 -24.30 -15.26
N GLU A 80 9.49 -25.61 -15.34
CA GLU A 80 8.48 -26.56 -15.76
C GLU A 80 7.33 -26.67 -14.75
N ALA A 81 7.65 -26.70 -13.46
CA ALA A 81 6.65 -26.77 -12.39
C ALA A 81 5.75 -25.52 -12.38
N VAL A 82 6.34 -24.32 -12.55
CA VAL A 82 5.61 -23.06 -12.62
C VAL A 82 4.73 -23.02 -13.87
N ASN A 83 5.24 -23.41 -15.04
CA ASN A 83 4.47 -23.41 -16.28
C ASN A 83 3.26 -24.36 -16.24
N LYS A 84 3.37 -25.51 -15.58
CA LYS A 84 2.23 -26.42 -15.38
C LYS A 84 1.08 -25.79 -14.60
N GLY A 85 1.34 -24.80 -13.76
CA GLY A 85 0.31 -24.07 -13.02
C GLY A 85 -0.65 -23.28 -13.92
N CYS A 86 -0.22 -22.90 -15.13
CA CYS A 86 -1.05 -22.24 -16.13
C CYS A 86 -1.20 -23.17 -17.36
N PRO A 87 -2.40 -23.66 -17.72
CA PRO A 87 -3.72 -23.31 -17.21
C PRO A 87 -4.29 -24.21 -16.09
N LEU A 88 -3.53 -25.18 -15.58
CA LEU A 88 -4.07 -26.22 -14.69
C LEU A 88 -4.67 -25.67 -13.39
N VAL A 89 -4.08 -24.61 -12.84
CA VAL A 89 -4.51 -24.02 -11.58
C VAL A 89 -5.29 -22.72 -11.78
N ILE A 90 -4.83 -21.86 -12.69
CA ILE A 90 -5.37 -20.48 -12.83
C ILE A 90 -6.17 -20.27 -14.12
N GLY A 91 -6.32 -21.27 -14.96
CA GLY A 91 -6.99 -21.17 -16.27
C GLY A 91 -6.14 -20.46 -17.33
N GLY A 92 -6.74 -20.24 -18.51
CA GLY A 92 -6.08 -19.58 -19.64
C GLY A 92 -5.83 -18.09 -19.41
N PRO A 93 -4.72 -17.53 -19.92
CA PRO A 93 -4.44 -16.10 -19.83
C PRO A 93 -5.38 -15.29 -20.73
N LEU A 94 -5.62 -14.03 -20.34
CA LEU A 94 -6.41 -13.07 -21.10
C LEU A 94 -5.48 -12.24 -22.02
N PRO A 95 -5.57 -12.33 -23.36
CA PRO A 95 -4.63 -11.67 -24.26
C PRO A 95 -4.54 -10.15 -24.09
N HIS A 96 -5.66 -9.48 -23.86
CA HIS A 96 -5.68 -8.04 -23.61
C HIS A 96 -4.96 -7.65 -22.31
N ILE A 97 -5.02 -8.50 -21.28
CA ILE A 97 -4.25 -8.30 -20.04
C ILE A 97 -2.75 -8.53 -20.26
N LEU A 98 -2.38 -9.50 -21.12
CA LEU A 98 -0.97 -9.71 -21.48
C LEU A 98 -0.41 -8.51 -22.24
N ALA A 99 -1.15 -7.96 -23.19
CA ALA A 99 -0.76 -6.74 -23.89
C ALA A 99 -0.61 -5.54 -22.92
N ALA A 100 -1.55 -5.34 -22.02
CA ALA A 100 -1.46 -4.30 -21.00
C ALA A 100 -0.29 -4.49 -20.02
N LYS A 101 0.06 -5.76 -19.67
CA LYS A 101 1.26 -6.05 -18.88
C LYS A 101 2.54 -5.68 -19.65
N ALA A 102 2.60 -5.95 -20.96
CA ALA A 102 3.76 -5.60 -21.77
C ALA A 102 3.99 -4.09 -21.77
N VAL A 103 2.93 -3.28 -21.91
CA VAL A 103 3.01 -1.82 -21.79
C VAL A 103 3.53 -1.42 -20.42
N ALA A 104 2.94 -1.96 -19.35
CA ALA A 104 3.35 -1.63 -17.98
C ALA A 104 4.82 -1.98 -17.69
N MET A 105 5.33 -3.10 -18.22
CA MET A 105 6.74 -3.47 -18.06
C MET A 105 7.66 -2.54 -18.86
N THR A 106 7.23 -2.08 -20.02
CA THR A 106 7.96 -1.08 -20.82
C THR A 106 8.05 0.24 -20.06
N GLU A 107 6.94 0.73 -19.49
CA GLU A 107 6.92 1.92 -18.64
C GLU A 107 7.82 1.75 -17.41
N ALA A 108 7.75 0.60 -16.74
CA ALA A 108 8.56 0.32 -15.54
C ALA A 108 10.08 0.31 -15.81
N ASN A 109 10.50 0.20 -17.07
CA ASN A 109 11.92 0.24 -17.47
C ASN A 109 12.38 1.64 -17.94
N THR A 110 11.70 2.70 -17.55
CA THR A 110 12.06 4.07 -17.93
C THR A 110 12.71 4.84 -16.78
N PRO A 111 13.47 5.93 -17.08
CA PRO A 111 13.99 6.84 -16.07
C PRO A 111 12.87 7.50 -15.23
N GLU A 112 11.76 7.85 -15.85
CA GLU A 112 10.59 8.48 -15.22
C GLU A 112 9.97 7.55 -14.18
N TYR A 113 9.93 6.26 -14.47
CA TYR A 113 9.43 5.28 -13.51
C TYR A 113 10.39 5.09 -12.32
N ARG A 114 11.71 5.18 -12.54
CA ARG A 114 12.70 5.16 -11.45
C ARG A 114 12.53 6.35 -10.52
N GLU A 115 12.27 7.52 -11.07
CA GLU A 115 11.98 8.72 -10.29
C GLU A 115 10.65 8.57 -9.52
N TYR A 116 9.61 8.06 -10.16
CA TYR A 116 8.35 7.73 -9.50
C TYR A 116 8.54 6.77 -8.31
N ALA A 117 9.31 5.71 -8.48
CA ALA A 117 9.57 4.74 -7.41
C ALA A 117 10.31 5.37 -6.20
N LYS A 118 11.25 6.27 -6.43
CA LYS A 118 11.91 7.05 -5.37
C LYS A 118 10.93 7.97 -4.66
N ARG A 119 10.15 8.74 -5.42
CA ARG A 119 9.14 9.65 -4.87
C ARG A 119 8.09 8.93 -4.01
N ILE A 120 7.73 7.69 -4.31
CA ILE A 120 6.85 6.89 -3.46
C ILE A 120 7.44 6.77 -2.05
N ILE A 121 8.72 6.42 -1.93
CA ILE A 121 9.40 6.25 -0.64
C ILE A 121 9.58 7.59 0.07
N GLU A 122 9.94 8.64 -0.66
CA GLU A 122 10.08 10.00 -0.13
C GLU A 122 8.75 10.51 0.44
N ASN A 123 7.67 10.37 -0.31
CA ASN A 123 6.33 10.71 0.14
C ASN A 123 5.91 9.90 1.37
N ALA A 124 6.21 8.60 1.40
CA ALA A 124 5.90 7.75 2.56
C ALA A 124 6.67 8.22 3.80
N LYS A 125 7.95 8.54 3.68
CA LYS A 125 8.76 9.08 4.77
C LYS A 125 8.26 10.45 5.23
N GLY A 126 7.92 11.34 4.30
CA GLY A 126 7.34 12.65 4.60
C GLY A 126 6.02 12.56 5.35
N LEU A 127 5.10 11.72 4.86
CA LEU A 127 3.83 11.46 5.52
C LEU A 127 4.01 10.87 6.92
N ALA A 128 4.92 9.89 7.06
CA ALA A 128 5.22 9.28 8.35
C ALA A 128 5.78 10.30 9.36
N ALA A 129 6.75 11.12 8.95
CA ALA A 129 7.31 12.17 9.79
C ALA A 129 6.26 13.19 10.22
N SER A 130 5.39 13.59 9.29
CA SER A 130 4.31 14.55 9.54
C SER A 130 3.25 14.03 10.51
N LEU A 131 2.90 12.74 10.42
CA LEU A 131 2.00 12.06 11.35
C LEU A 131 2.61 11.98 12.75
N MET A 132 3.88 11.52 12.85
CA MET A 132 4.58 11.41 14.13
C MET A 132 4.75 12.78 14.82
N LYS A 133 5.06 13.83 14.09
CA LYS A 133 5.12 15.21 14.60
C LYS A 133 3.80 15.66 15.24
N ARG A 134 2.67 15.09 14.79
CA ARG A 134 1.31 15.36 15.30
C ARG A 134 0.86 14.38 16.39
N GLY A 135 1.77 13.53 16.89
CA GLY A 135 1.47 12.58 17.96
C GLY A 135 0.75 11.32 17.50
N ILE A 136 0.75 11.01 16.21
CA ILE A 136 0.26 9.72 15.70
C ILE A 136 1.36 8.66 15.83
N GLU A 137 1.08 7.59 16.54
CA GLU A 137 2.02 6.47 16.69
C GLU A 137 2.04 5.59 15.44
N LEU A 138 3.23 5.38 14.88
CA LEU A 138 3.48 4.40 13.84
C LEU A 138 4.10 3.15 14.44
N VAL A 139 3.59 1.99 14.06
CA VAL A 139 3.98 0.67 14.62
C VAL A 139 5.49 0.43 14.58
N THR A 140 6.19 0.95 13.58
CA THR A 140 7.64 0.81 13.42
C THR A 140 8.40 2.13 13.55
N ALA A 141 7.80 3.15 14.17
CA ALA A 141 8.36 4.49 14.29
C ALA A 141 8.87 5.05 12.93
N GLY A 142 8.09 4.85 11.87
CA GLY A 142 8.40 5.32 10.52
C GLY A 142 8.23 4.26 9.44
N THR A 143 8.80 4.52 8.26
CA THR A 143 8.78 3.60 7.12
C THR A 143 10.04 3.71 6.28
N ASP A 144 10.44 2.59 5.65
CA ASP A 144 11.54 2.53 4.68
C ASP A 144 11.03 2.23 3.26
N ASN A 145 9.71 2.03 3.10
CA ASN A 145 9.09 1.68 1.82
C ASN A 145 7.86 2.54 1.52
N HIS A 146 6.86 2.02 0.84
CA HIS A 146 5.68 2.74 0.34
C HIS A 146 4.49 2.78 1.30
N LEU A 147 4.56 2.10 2.45
CA LEU A 147 3.43 1.96 3.37
C LEU A 147 3.85 2.17 4.82
N MET A 148 2.87 2.45 5.67
CA MET A 148 3.02 2.54 7.12
C MET A 148 1.79 2.01 7.83
N LEU A 149 1.96 1.64 9.09
CA LEU A 149 0.88 1.23 9.99
C LEU A 149 0.73 2.25 11.11
N ILE A 150 -0.47 2.77 11.29
CA ILE A 150 -0.88 3.61 12.43
C ILE A 150 -1.47 2.70 13.50
N ASP A 151 -1.07 2.89 14.76
CA ASP A 151 -1.76 2.33 15.93
C ASP A 151 -2.84 3.32 16.39
N VAL A 152 -4.12 2.89 16.38
CA VAL A 152 -5.23 3.75 16.79
C VAL A 152 -5.68 3.52 18.25
N ARG A 153 -5.04 2.59 18.98
CA ARG A 153 -5.35 2.29 20.38
C ARG A 153 -5.17 3.49 21.31
N PRO A 154 -4.12 4.33 21.17
CA PRO A 154 -3.94 5.51 22.00
C PRO A 154 -5.13 6.50 21.95
N PHE A 155 -5.93 6.46 20.87
CA PHE A 155 -7.11 7.30 20.68
C PHE A 155 -8.41 6.62 21.15
N GLY A 156 -8.32 5.45 21.80
CA GLY A 156 -9.48 4.68 22.27
C GLY A 156 -10.31 4.07 21.13
N LEU A 157 -9.75 3.97 19.93
CA LEU A 157 -10.40 3.44 18.74
C LEU A 157 -9.94 2.00 18.44
N ASN A 158 -10.77 1.28 17.70
CA ASN A 158 -10.32 0.13 16.93
C ASN A 158 -10.19 0.49 15.44
N GLY A 159 -9.48 -0.35 14.67
CA GLY A 159 -9.22 -0.10 13.26
C GLY A 159 -10.49 0.04 12.42
N ARG A 160 -11.56 -0.70 12.75
CA ARG A 160 -12.83 -0.61 12.03
C ARG A 160 -13.53 0.74 12.23
N GLN A 161 -13.50 1.28 13.43
CA GLN A 161 -14.06 2.61 13.70
C GLN A 161 -13.29 3.69 12.96
N ALA A 162 -11.95 3.65 13.05
CA ALA A 162 -11.09 4.61 12.39
C ALA A 162 -11.19 4.52 10.84
N GLU A 163 -11.18 3.31 10.26
CA GLU A 163 -11.40 3.11 8.82
C GLU A 163 -12.74 3.70 8.36
N SER A 164 -13.82 3.48 9.14
CA SER A 164 -15.15 3.97 8.78
C SER A 164 -15.22 5.50 8.85
N ALA A 165 -14.64 6.11 9.88
CA ALA A 165 -14.56 7.57 10.01
C ALA A 165 -13.78 8.21 8.85
N MET A 166 -12.64 7.61 8.45
CA MET A 166 -11.89 8.06 7.29
C MET A 166 -12.70 7.97 6.00
N ARG A 167 -13.45 6.89 5.80
CA ARG A 167 -14.30 6.70 4.63
C ARG A 167 -15.41 7.75 4.54
N GLU A 168 -16.00 8.14 5.66
CA GLU A 168 -16.97 9.25 5.70
C GLU A 168 -16.36 10.59 5.26
N CYS A 169 -15.05 10.77 5.45
CA CYS A 169 -14.30 11.94 4.98
C CYS A 169 -13.79 11.82 3.53
N GLY A 170 -14.14 10.75 2.80
CA GLY A 170 -13.66 10.52 1.42
C GLY A 170 -12.25 9.96 1.35
N ILE A 171 -11.69 9.45 2.46
CA ILE A 171 -10.33 8.87 2.51
C ILE A 171 -10.43 7.35 2.51
N THR A 172 -9.86 6.72 1.48
CA THR A 172 -9.79 5.25 1.37
C THR A 172 -8.47 4.73 1.91
N LEU A 173 -8.56 3.95 2.95
CA LEU A 173 -7.48 3.17 3.56
C LEU A 173 -8.07 1.88 4.12
N ASN A 174 -7.24 1.00 4.67
CA ASN A 174 -7.77 -0.22 5.28
C ASN A 174 -7.33 -0.37 6.74
N ARG A 175 -8.24 -0.94 7.55
CA ARG A 175 -7.86 -1.45 8.86
C ARG A 175 -6.91 -2.63 8.71
N ASN A 176 -5.99 -2.77 9.63
CA ASN A 176 -4.97 -3.80 9.62
C ASN A 176 -4.63 -4.24 11.04
N SER A 177 -4.36 -5.54 11.22
CA SER A 177 -3.78 -6.00 12.47
C SER A 177 -2.38 -5.44 12.66
N ILE A 178 -2.04 -5.15 13.90
CA ILE A 178 -0.69 -4.76 14.32
C ILE A 178 -0.05 -5.90 15.10
N PRO A 179 1.27 -5.89 15.33
CA PRO A 179 1.93 -6.91 16.16
C PRO A 179 1.25 -7.03 17.53
N TYR A 180 0.99 -8.27 17.95
CA TYR A 180 0.29 -8.59 19.21
C TYR A 180 -1.07 -7.90 19.35
N ASP A 181 -1.82 -7.80 18.25
CA ASP A 181 -3.11 -7.12 18.22
C ASP A 181 -4.12 -7.78 19.18
N PRO A 182 -4.65 -7.06 20.18
CA PRO A 182 -5.65 -7.60 21.12
C PRO A 182 -7.05 -7.76 20.45
N ASN A 183 -7.25 -7.16 19.28
CA ASN A 183 -8.48 -7.25 18.52
C ASN A 183 -8.36 -8.34 17.44
N GLY A 184 -9.42 -9.12 17.24
CA GLY A 184 -9.45 -10.07 16.13
C GLY A 184 -9.50 -9.35 14.76
N PRO A 185 -9.35 -10.10 13.64
CA PRO A 185 -9.22 -9.54 12.29
C PRO A 185 -10.42 -8.70 11.84
N TRP A 186 -11.58 -8.85 12.47
CA TRP A 186 -12.76 -8.06 12.18
C TRP A 186 -12.67 -6.60 12.65
N TYR A 187 -12.05 -6.36 13.81
CA TYR A 187 -11.92 -5.02 14.38
C TYR A 187 -10.55 -4.42 14.15
N THR A 188 -9.49 -5.20 14.37
CA THR A 188 -8.09 -4.79 14.34
C THR A 188 -7.77 -3.59 15.23
N SER A 189 -6.50 -3.19 15.30
CA SER A 189 -6.06 -2.03 16.08
C SER A 189 -5.28 -1.01 15.26
N GLY A 190 -5.06 -1.28 13.98
CA GLY A 190 -4.28 -0.43 13.11
C GLY A 190 -4.99 0.01 11.85
N LEU A 191 -4.39 1.02 11.22
CA LEU A 191 -4.70 1.45 9.86
C LEU A 191 -3.45 1.31 9.01
N ARG A 192 -3.59 0.74 7.80
CA ARG A 192 -2.52 0.71 6.80
C ARG A 192 -2.75 1.80 5.76
N ILE A 193 -1.72 2.60 5.53
CA ILE A 193 -1.70 3.67 4.54
C ILE A 193 -0.51 3.47 3.61
N GLY A 194 -0.64 3.91 2.36
CA GLY A 194 0.44 3.86 1.37
C GLY A 194 0.36 5.03 0.41
N THR A 195 1.48 5.36 -0.20
CA THR A 195 1.66 6.56 -1.04
C THR A 195 1.69 6.33 -2.56
N PRO A 196 1.68 5.09 -3.12
CA PRO A 196 1.78 4.92 -4.57
C PRO A 196 0.70 5.63 -5.37
N ALA A 197 -0.57 5.58 -4.92
CA ALA A 197 -1.69 6.19 -5.62
C ALA A 197 -1.56 7.73 -5.67
N VAL A 198 -1.33 8.37 -4.53
CA VAL A 198 -1.18 9.82 -4.46
C VAL A 198 0.08 10.31 -5.18
N THR A 199 1.17 9.51 -5.16
CA THR A 199 2.38 9.81 -5.96
C THR A 199 2.11 9.71 -7.46
N THR A 200 1.28 8.75 -7.90
CA THR A 200 0.86 8.63 -9.30
C THR A 200 0.09 9.87 -9.77
N LEU A 201 -0.71 10.47 -8.89
CA LEU A 201 -1.42 11.72 -9.17
C LEU A 201 -0.51 12.96 -9.23
N GLY A 202 0.76 12.84 -8.82
CA GLY A 202 1.72 13.94 -8.82
C GLY A 202 1.87 14.65 -7.48
N MET A 203 1.19 14.19 -6.43
CA MET A 203 1.34 14.76 -5.09
C MET A 203 2.76 14.58 -4.55
N GLY A 204 3.25 15.59 -3.84
CA GLY A 204 4.58 15.67 -3.24
C GLY A 204 4.54 15.85 -1.72
N LEU A 205 5.66 16.31 -1.15
CA LEU A 205 5.82 16.45 0.31
C LEU A 205 4.86 17.47 0.93
N GLU A 206 4.48 18.51 0.21
CA GLU A 206 3.50 19.50 0.66
C GLU A 206 2.13 18.86 0.86
N GLU A 207 1.69 18.05 -0.10
CA GLU A 207 0.42 17.33 0.01
C GLU A 207 0.48 16.23 1.09
N MET A 208 1.65 15.63 1.33
CA MET A 208 1.82 14.67 2.44
C MET A 208 1.62 15.34 3.80
N GLU A 209 2.06 16.57 3.96
CA GLU A 209 1.81 17.37 5.17
C GLU A 209 0.31 17.65 5.35
N GLU A 210 -0.38 18.05 4.27
CA GLU A 210 -1.83 18.30 4.28
C GLU A 210 -2.63 17.03 4.58
N ILE A 211 -2.27 15.90 3.95
CA ILE A 211 -2.88 14.60 4.20
C ILE A 211 -2.69 14.18 5.67
N ALA A 212 -1.48 14.35 6.22
CA ALA A 212 -1.21 14.02 7.62
C ALA A 212 -2.10 14.83 8.57
N GLU A 213 -2.30 16.11 8.30
CA GLU A 213 -3.14 16.98 9.11
C GLU A 213 -4.61 16.53 9.08
N VAL A 214 -5.13 16.21 7.89
CA VAL A 214 -6.51 15.70 7.75
C VAL A 214 -6.66 14.37 8.48
N LEU A 215 -5.74 13.41 8.29
CA LEU A 215 -5.77 12.12 8.99
C LEU A 215 -5.75 12.29 10.51
N CYS A 216 -4.86 13.15 11.02
CA CYS A 216 -4.75 13.43 12.44
C CYS A 216 -6.05 14.03 13.00
N SER A 217 -6.63 15.02 12.31
CA SER A 217 -7.89 15.66 12.74
C SER A 217 -9.03 14.65 12.84
N VAL A 218 -9.17 13.74 11.87
CA VAL A 218 -10.22 12.72 11.87
C VAL A 218 -9.99 11.70 13.01
N ILE A 219 -8.76 11.18 13.18
CA ILE A 219 -8.44 10.20 14.23
C ILE A 219 -8.71 10.79 15.61
N THR A 220 -8.21 11.99 15.89
CA THR A 220 -8.29 12.60 17.25
C THR A 220 -9.69 13.08 17.61
N LYS A 221 -10.55 13.35 16.64
CA LYS A 221 -11.93 13.81 16.86
C LYS A 221 -12.99 12.72 16.67
N THR A 222 -12.56 11.49 16.37
CA THR A 222 -13.43 10.32 16.39
C THR A 222 -13.49 9.74 17.80
N ARG A 223 -14.68 9.40 18.27
CA ARG A 223 -14.90 8.80 19.61
C ARG A 223 -15.60 7.45 19.47
N SER A 224 -15.06 6.43 20.13
CA SER A 224 -15.68 5.12 20.22
C SER A 224 -16.96 5.17 21.05
N LEU A 225 -18.00 4.48 20.59
CA LEU A 225 -19.23 4.23 21.37
C LEU A 225 -19.25 2.82 21.99
N SER A 226 -18.09 2.21 22.17
CA SER A 226 -17.95 0.93 22.89
C SER A 226 -18.39 1.12 24.36
N ARG A 227 -19.24 0.20 24.85
CA ARG A 227 -19.73 0.23 26.24
C ARG A 227 -19.30 -1.05 26.98
N ASN A 228 -18.95 -0.93 28.26
CA ASN A 228 -18.67 -2.04 29.17
C ASN A 228 -17.60 -3.03 28.63
N GLY A 229 -16.53 -2.53 28.00
CA GLY A 229 -15.45 -3.37 27.46
C GLY A 229 -15.83 -4.21 26.23
N LYS A 230 -17.08 -4.13 25.76
CA LYS A 230 -17.52 -4.86 24.54
C LYS A 230 -17.02 -4.14 23.29
N LYS A 231 -16.38 -4.90 22.42
CA LYS A 231 -15.92 -4.39 21.10
C LYS A 231 -17.14 -3.95 20.26
N SER A 232 -17.03 -2.77 19.66
CA SER A 232 -18.11 -2.17 18.86
C SER A 232 -17.52 -1.54 17.60
N SER A 233 -18.30 -1.54 16.50
CA SER A 233 -18.00 -0.75 15.31
C SER A 233 -18.60 0.67 15.38
N LYS A 234 -19.41 0.96 16.40
CA LYS A 234 -20.08 2.25 16.54
C LYS A 234 -19.11 3.33 17.04
N TYR A 235 -19.20 4.49 16.46
CA TYR A 235 -18.41 5.69 16.79
C TYR A 235 -19.21 6.95 16.52
N VAL A 236 -18.67 8.07 16.94
CA VAL A 236 -19.13 9.42 16.60
C VAL A 236 -17.94 10.17 16.06
N LEU A 237 -18.08 10.77 14.89
CA LEU A 237 -17.17 11.75 14.34
C LEU A 237 -17.84 13.13 14.44
N ASP A 238 -17.10 14.12 14.90
CA ASP A 238 -17.55 15.51 14.93
C ASP A 238 -17.94 15.98 13.51
N GLU A 239 -19.13 16.57 13.37
CA GLU A 239 -19.69 16.96 12.08
C GLU A 239 -18.84 18.00 11.36
N GLY A 240 -18.39 19.04 12.11
CA GLY A 240 -17.57 20.09 11.52
C GLY A 240 -16.20 19.56 11.05
N ILE A 241 -15.64 18.57 11.74
CA ILE A 241 -14.41 17.89 11.31
C ILE A 241 -14.68 17.07 10.06
N ARG A 242 -15.80 16.33 9.99
CA ARG A 242 -16.17 15.55 8.80
C ARG A 242 -16.29 16.42 7.56
N GLU A 243 -17.01 17.52 7.68
CA GLU A 243 -17.21 18.46 6.56
C GLU A 243 -15.91 19.13 6.13
N SER A 244 -15.11 19.61 7.09
CA SER A 244 -13.81 20.21 6.81
C SER A 244 -12.86 19.23 6.13
N ALA A 245 -12.77 17.99 6.62
CA ALA A 245 -11.94 16.95 6.03
C ALA A 245 -12.38 16.62 4.60
N ARG A 246 -13.70 16.47 4.34
CA ARG A 246 -14.24 16.24 2.99
C ARG A 246 -13.92 17.37 2.04
N ALA A 247 -14.08 18.61 2.46
CA ALA A 247 -13.77 19.78 1.63
C ALA A 247 -12.28 19.83 1.26
N ARG A 248 -11.38 19.52 2.20
CA ARG A 248 -9.94 19.46 1.95
C ARG A 248 -9.56 18.32 0.99
N VAL A 249 -10.14 17.14 1.20
CA VAL A 249 -9.93 15.98 0.28
C VAL A 249 -10.42 16.34 -1.12
N GLN A 250 -11.59 16.93 -1.26
CA GLN A 250 -12.12 17.35 -2.55
C GLN A 250 -11.19 18.35 -3.23
N LYS A 251 -10.72 19.37 -2.52
CA LYS A 251 -9.78 20.37 -3.04
C LYS A 251 -8.46 19.75 -3.52
N LEU A 252 -7.94 18.74 -2.79
CA LEU A 252 -6.77 17.99 -3.24
C LEU A 252 -7.05 17.24 -4.55
N LEU A 253 -8.18 16.55 -4.65
CA LEU A 253 -8.55 15.79 -5.85
C LEU A 253 -8.84 16.69 -7.07
N GLU A 254 -9.32 17.91 -6.87
CA GLU A 254 -9.47 18.91 -7.91
C GLU A 254 -8.11 19.40 -8.46
N ARG A 255 -7.11 19.55 -7.58
CA ARG A 255 -5.74 19.89 -7.99
C ARG A 255 -5.01 18.72 -8.66
N PHE A 256 -5.33 17.49 -8.29
CA PHE A 256 -4.67 16.26 -8.72
C PHE A 256 -5.69 15.23 -9.25
N PRO A 257 -6.35 15.50 -10.38
CA PRO A 257 -7.38 14.61 -10.92
C PRO A 257 -6.79 13.28 -11.39
N VAL A 258 -7.56 12.19 -11.21
CA VAL A 258 -7.14 10.83 -11.59
C VAL A 258 -6.94 10.70 -13.10
N TYR A 259 -7.77 11.38 -13.88
CA TYR A 259 -7.75 11.34 -15.35
C TYR A 259 -7.81 12.76 -15.91
N PRO A 260 -6.68 13.50 -15.92
CA PRO A 260 -6.68 14.91 -16.31
C PRO A 260 -7.08 15.15 -17.79
N GLY A 261 -7.00 14.13 -18.64
CA GLY A 261 -7.39 14.20 -20.04
C GLY A 261 -8.84 13.78 -20.33
N ILE A 262 -9.62 13.42 -19.31
CA ILE A 262 -11.02 13.02 -19.52
C ILE A 262 -11.94 14.17 -19.15
N ASP A 263 -12.76 14.61 -20.14
CA ASP A 263 -13.84 15.54 -19.90
C ASP A 263 -15.01 14.84 -19.21
N LEU A 264 -15.08 15.03 -17.88
CA LEU A 264 -16.12 14.42 -17.05
C LEU A 264 -17.51 15.01 -17.33
N ASP A 265 -17.60 16.26 -17.78
CA ASP A 265 -18.87 16.90 -18.07
C ASP A 265 -19.41 16.38 -19.40
N PHE A 266 -18.54 16.14 -20.38
CA PHE A 266 -18.92 15.41 -21.60
C PHE A 266 -19.49 14.02 -21.26
N LEU A 267 -18.81 13.25 -20.39
CA LEU A 267 -19.29 11.92 -20.01
C LEU A 267 -20.62 11.94 -19.26
N ARG A 268 -20.83 12.90 -18.36
CA ARG A 268 -22.10 13.05 -17.62
C ARG A 268 -23.28 13.39 -18.52
N ASN A 269 -23.04 14.14 -19.59
CA ASN A 269 -24.07 14.55 -20.55
C ASN A 269 -24.29 13.54 -21.69
N ALA A 270 -23.38 12.56 -21.83
CA ALA A 270 -23.44 11.54 -22.90
C ALA A 270 -24.14 10.23 -22.43
N ILE A 271 -24.49 10.12 -21.14
CA ILE A 271 -25.22 9.00 -20.52
C ILE A 271 -26.61 9.49 -20.09
#